data_d1f371c551a90f5c4c859d66896195ee
#
_entry.id   d1f371c551a90f5c4c859d66896195ee
#
_cell.length_a   1.000
_cell.length_b   1.000
_cell.length_c   1.000
_cell.angle_alpha   90.00
_cell.angle_beta   90.00
_cell.angle_gamma   90.00
#
_symmetry.space_group_name_H-M   'P 1'
#
loop_
_entity.id
_entity.type
_entity.pdbx_description
1 polymer ?
#
loop_
_entity_poly.entity_id
_entity_poly.type
_entity_poly.pdbx_seq_one_letter_code
_entity_poly.pdbx_strand_id
1 'polypeptide(L)'
;MSEEQPANQIGTLNERPLHAALKSWYAQPGDRLEVQVEGFIIDIVRDGLLIEIQTAGLASLKRKLPTLADHHPVRLVVPIPREKWIVRLAEDGHSALGRRRSPKRGQIEDLFGELVSFPRLLAHPNFSLEVLLIEEEEIRRYDGARAWRRRGWDTHERRLLQIVDRKHFCTPAEMGELLPPALGAPFTTSDLAAAIARPRRLAQQMAYCLREMGEIAVAGKQGRAILYTRAAGRG
;
A
#
# COMPACT_ATOMS: atom_id res chain seq x y z
N MET A 1 -3.04 -47.84 9.43
CA MET A 1 -2.67 -46.56 10.08
C MET A 1 -1.77 -45.86 9.09
N SER A 2 -2.34 -44.99 8.28
CA SER A 2 -1.60 -44.21 7.25
C SER A 2 -1.29 -42.85 7.85
N GLU A 3 0.00 -42.56 8.04
CA GLU A 3 0.49 -41.29 8.48
C GLU A 3 0.25 -40.23 7.36
N GLU A 4 -0.62 -39.27 7.63
CA GLU A 4 -0.73 -38.06 6.82
C GLU A 4 0.55 -37.23 7.00
N GLN A 5 1.34 -37.15 5.94
CA GLN A 5 2.45 -36.22 5.84
C GLN A 5 1.89 -34.79 5.81
N PRO A 6 2.45 -33.83 6.59
CA PRO A 6 2.01 -32.44 6.53
C PRO A 6 2.34 -31.84 5.16
N ALA A 7 1.35 -31.16 4.59
CA ALA A 7 1.45 -30.46 3.31
C ALA A 7 2.66 -29.54 3.28
N ASN A 8 3.41 -29.65 2.22
CA ASN A 8 4.64 -28.97 1.85
C ASN A 8 4.47 -27.43 1.95
N GLN A 9 5.09 -26.81 2.93
CA GLN A 9 5.21 -25.34 3.03
C GLN A 9 6.14 -24.84 1.93
N ILE A 10 5.57 -24.60 0.76
CA ILE A 10 6.26 -23.96 -0.37
C ILE A 10 6.03 -22.45 -0.24
N GLY A 11 6.94 -21.71 0.35
CA GLY A 11 6.82 -20.23 0.38
C GLY A 11 7.64 -19.51 1.42
N THR A 12 8.03 -20.16 2.51
CA THR A 12 8.66 -19.48 3.67
C THR A 12 10.13 -19.10 3.47
N LEU A 13 10.82 -19.59 2.45
CA LEU A 13 12.27 -19.40 2.27
C LEU A 13 12.68 -17.98 1.81
N ASN A 14 11.74 -17.11 1.37
CA ASN A 14 12.03 -15.75 0.89
C ASN A 14 11.04 -14.69 1.42
N GLU A 15 10.22 -15.00 2.40
CA GLU A 15 9.27 -14.04 2.96
C GLU A 15 10.00 -12.94 3.74
N ARG A 16 9.71 -11.67 3.38
CA ARG A 16 10.34 -10.53 4.05
C ARG A 16 9.73 -10.35 5.45
N PRO A 17 10.55 -10.07 6.49
CA PRO A 17 10.08 -10.01 7.87
C PRO A 17 8.88 -9.10 8.13
N LEU A 18 8.79 -7.96 7.44
CA LEU A 18 7.62 -7.08 7.56
C LEU A 18 6.34 -7.76 7.04
N HIS A 19 6.41 -8.48 5.92
CA HIS A 19 5.28 -9.19 5.35
C HIS A 19 4.81 -10.31 6.28
N ALA A 20 5.74 -11.14 6.76
CA ALA A 20 5.46 -12.21 7.70
C ALA A 20 4.81 -11.70 9.00
N ALA A 21 5.35 -10.60 9.56
CA ALA A 21 4.80 -9.99 10.77
C ALA A 21 3.37 -9.45 10.55
N LEU A 22 3.11 -8.80 9.41
CA LEU A 22 1.78 -8.30 9.06
C LEU A 22 0.79 -9.45 8.83
N LYS A 23 1.21 -10.53 8.13
CA LYS A 23 0.39 -11.72 7.92
C LYS A 23 0.04 -12.39 9.25
N SER A 24 1.00 -12.56 10.14
CA SER A 24 0.77 -13.11 11.49
C SER A 24 -0.18 -12.24 12.33
N TRP A 25 -0.02 -10.91 12.26
CA TRP A 25 -0.90 -9.98 12.98
C TRP A 25 -2.34 -9.99 12.44
N TYR A 26 -2.49 -10.14 11.11
CA TYR A 26 -3.78 -10.09 10.43
C TYR A 26 -4.55 -11.41 10.52
N ALA A 27 -3.84 -12.53 10.61
CA ALA A 27 -4.41 -13.86 10.67
C ALA A 27 -5.25 -14.07 11.95
N GLN A 28 -6.35 -14.80 11.80
CA GLN A 28 -7.29 -15.18 12.86
C GLN A 28 -7.45 -16.69 12.92
N PRO A 29 -7.91 -17.24 14.06
CA PRO A 29 -8.26 -18.64 14.15
C PRO A 29 -9.27 -19.05 13.06
N GLY A 30 -8.98 -20.14 12.34
CA GLY A 30 -9.79 -20.62 11.22
C GLY A 30 -9.34 -20.14 9.84
N ASP A 31 -8.46 -19.14 9.76
CA ASP A 31 -7.89 -18.70 8.49
C ASP A 31 -6.99 -19.78 7.87
N ARG A 32 -7.03 -19.88 6.55
CA ARG A 32 -6.09 -20.69 5.78
C ARG A 32 -5.02 -19.78 5.18
N LEU A 33 -3.75 -20.13 5.37
CA LEU A 33 -2.61 -19.34 4.93
C LEU A 33 -2.00 -19.92 3.67
N GLU A 34 -1.46 -19.06 2.79
CA GLU A 34 -0.73 -19.43 1.58
C GLU A 34 -1.48 -20.42 0.69
N VAL A 35 -2.77 -20.14 0.46
CA VAL A 35 -3.66 -20.99 -0.33
C VAL A 35 -3.54 -20.68 -1.81
N GLN A 36 -3.42 -21.70 -2.64
CA GLN A 36 -3.48 -21.55 -4.09
C GLN A 36 -4.94 -21.38 -4.56
N VAL A 37 -5.24 -20.25 -5.22
CA VAL A 37 -6.53 -19.91 -5.83
C VAL A 37 -6.28 -19.42 -7.24
N GLU A 38 -6.91 -20.00 -8.25
CA GLU A 38 -6.79 -19.63 -9.67
C GLU A 38 -5.34 -19.44 -10.18
N GLY A 39 -4.42 -20.29 -9.68
CA GLY A 39 -3.00 -20.25 -10.04
C GLY A 39 -2.18 -19.19 -9.30
N PHE A 40 -2.79 -18.43 -8.38
CA PHE A 40 -2.11 -17.48 -7.51
C PHE A 40 -2.05 -18.00 -6.07
N ILE A 41 -0.96 -17.70 -5.36
CA ILE A 41 -0.85 -17.94 -3.93
C ILE A 41 -1.45 -16.72 -3.22
N ILE A 42 -2.40 -16.95 -2.30
CA ILE A 42 -3.08 -15.93 -1.50
C ILE A 42 -2.57 -16.00 -0.07
N ASP A 43 -2.22 -14.87 0.51
CA ASP A 43 -1.63 -14.83 1.86
C ASP A 43 -2.56 -15.40 2.92
N ILE A 44 -3.86 -14.99 2.90
CA ILE A 44 -4.87 -15.44 3.88
C ILE A 44 -6.21 -15.66 3.16
N VAL A 45 -6.87 -16.76 3.44
CA VAL A 45 -8.27 -17.01 3.03
C VAL A 45 -9.14 -17.17 4.27
N ARG A 46 -10.11 -16.26 4.43
CA ARG A 46 -11.06 -16.17 5.56
C ARG A 46 -12.48 -16.21 5.05
N ASP A 47 -13.24 -17.25 5.34
CA ASP A 47 -14.67 -17.39 4.97
C ASP A 47 -14.96 -17.01 3.51
N GLY A 48 -14.09 -17.41 2.58
CA GLY A 48 -14.18 -17.10 1.15
C GLY A 48 -13.58 -15.74 0.75
N LEU A 49 -13.26 -14.85 1.69
CA LEU A 49 -12.53 -13.60 1.42
C LEU A 49 -11.06 -13.89 1.18
N LEU A 50 -10.54 -13.47 0.03
CA LEU A 50 -9.13 -13.53 -0.31
C LEU A 50 -8.44 -12.26 0.19
N ILE A 51 -7.44 -12.41 1.04
CA ILE A 51 -6.71 -11.29 1.65
C ILE A 51 -5.26 -11.36 1.17
N GLU A 52 -4.82 -10.28 0.54
CA GLU A 52 -3.47 -10.10 0.02
C GLU A 52 -2.77 -8.95 0.73
N ILE A 53 -1.58 -9.19 1.26
CA ILE A 53 -0.78 -8.19 1.99
C ILE A 53 0.39 -7.76 1.11
N GLN A 54 0.40 -6.52 0.64
CA GLN A 54 1.46 -6.03 -0.23
C GLN A 54 2.24 -4.90 0.42
N THR A 55 3.49 -5.15 0.76
CA THR A 55 4.35 -4.18 1.47
C THR A 55 5.05 -3.18 0.56
N ALA A 56 5.07 -3.40 -0.75
CA ALA A 56 5.60 -2.48 -1.77
C ALA A 56 5.28 -2.99 -3.19
N GLY A 57 5.28 -2.08 -4.17
CA GLY A 57 5.21 -2.44 -5.58
C GLY A 57 3.86 -3.01 -6.00
N LEU A 58 2.76 -2.31 -5.73
CA LEU A 58 1.40 -2.75 -6.09
C LEU A 58 1.23 -3.05 -7.59
N ALA A 59 2.09 -2.49 -8.45
CA ALA A 59 2.07 -2.76 -9.89
C ALA A 59 2.20 -4.25 -10.25
N SER A 60 2.87 -5.05 -9.40
CA SER A 60 3.00 -6.51 -9.59
C SER A 60 1.65 -7.24 -9.50
N LEU A 61 0.68 -6.65 -8.80
CA LEU A 61 -0.66 -7.22 -8.59
C LEU A 61 -1.67 -6.85 -9.69
N LYS A 62 -1.27 -6.05 -10.69
CA LYS A 62 -2.14 -5.52 -11.74
C LYS A 62 -2.94 -6.60 -12.49
N ARG A 63 -2.38 -7.79 -12.63
CA ARG A 63 -3.06 -8.94 -13.26
C ARG A 63 -3.79 -9.78 -12.20
N LYS A 64 -3.16 -10.04 -11.05
CA LYS A 64 -3.68 -10.93 -10.00
C LYS A 64 -5.01 -10.42 -9.43
N LEU A 65 -5.05 -9.16 -8.99
CA LEU A 65 -6.22 -8.63 -8.27
C LEU A 65 -7.50 -8.57 -9.11
N PRO A 66 -7.51 -8.05 -10.35
CA PRO A 66 -8.72 -8.08 -11.18
C PRO A 66 -9.21 -9.49 -11.45
N THR A 67 -8.31 -10.42 -11.86
CA THR A 67 -8.66 -11.81 -12.12
C THR A 67 -9.35 -12.47 -10.93
N LEU A 68 -8.82 -12.25 -9.72
CA LEU A 68 -9.43 -12.82 -8.50
C LEU A 68 -10.75 -12.12 -8.15
N ALA A 69 -10.84 -10.80 -8.32
CA ALA A 69 -12.04 -10.05 -7.99
C ALA A 69 -13.24 -10.41 -8.90
N ASP A 70 -13.00 -10.87 -10.13
CA ASP A 70 -14.07 -11.34 -11.03
C ASP A 70 -14.87 -12.51 -10.41
N HIS A 71 -14.26 -13.30 -9.51
CA HIS A 71 -14.87 -14.51 -8.98
C HIS A 71 -14.94 -14.58 -7.44
N HIS A 72 -14.15 -13.76 -6.74
CA HIS A 72 -14.01 -13.84 -5.29
C HIS A 72 -14.04 -12.47 -4.64
N PRO A 73 -14.53 -12.34 -3.40
CA PRO A 73 -14.26 -11.16 -2.57
C PRO A 73 -12.75 -11.05 -2.31
N VAL A 74 -12.16 -9.90 -2.60
CA VAL A 74 -10.72 -9.64 -2.44
C VAL A 74 -10.50 -8.44 -1.57
N ARG A 75 -9.57 -8.55 -0.62
CA ARG A 75 -9.06 -7.44 0.17
C ARG A 75 -7.57 -7.29 -0.03
N LEU A 76 -7.15 -6.13 -0.50
CA LEU A 76 -5.76 -5.73 -0.54
C LEU A 76 -5.40 -4.96 0.74
N VAL A 77 -4.40 -5.42 1.47
CA VAL A 77 -3.88 -4.79 2.69
C VAL A 77 -2.54 -4.13 2.37
N VAL A 78 -2.43 -2.82 2.61
CA VAL A 78 -1.24 -2.03 2.28
C VAL A 78 -0.73 -1.30 3.51
N PRO A 79 0.47 -1.62 4.01
CA PRO A 79 1.09 -0.87 5.09
C PRO A 79 1.73 0.42 4.59
N ILE A 80 1.45 1.52 5.28
CA ILE A 80 2.09 2.82 5.07
C ILE A 80 2.85 3.20 6.34
N PRO A 81 4.18 3.39 6.29
CA PRO A 81 4.97 3.75 7.45
C PRO A 81 4.67 5.19 7.90
N ARG A 82 3.79 5.36 8.89
CA ARG A 82 3.56 6.64 9.56
C ARG A 82 4.83 7.15 10.23
N GLU A 83 5.57 6.22 10.86
CA GLU A 83 6.88 6.48 11.41
C GLU A 83 7.86 5.38 11.01
N LYS A 84 9.11 5.80 10.78
CA LYS A 84 10.17 4.90 10.38
C LYS A 84 11.43 5.19 11.18
N TRP A 85 11.99 4.14 11.75
CA TRP A 85 13.31 4.14 12.36
C TRP A 85 14.32 3.54 11.39
N ILE A 86 15.48 4.15 11.26
CA ILE A 86 16.57 3.67 10.40
C ILE A 86 17.70 3.20 11.30
N VAL A 87 18.01 1.91 11.20
CA VAL A 87 19.16 1.26 11.86
C VAL A 87 20.21 0.97 10.80
N ARG A 88 21.45 1.37 11.06
CA ARG A 88 22.58 1.03 10.22
C ARG A 88 23.40 -0.07 10.89
N LEU A 89 23.70 -1.13 10.15
CA LEU A 89 24.57 -2.21 10.63
C LEU A 89 26.02 -1.92 10.29
N ALA A 90 26.94 -2.37 11.14
CA ALA A 90 28.36 -2.41 10.87
C ALA A 90 28.70 -3.44 9.77
N GLU A 91 29.95 -3.51 9.37
CA GLU A 91 30.42 -4.46 8.36
C GLU A 91 30.24 -5.92 8.78
N ASP A 92 30.23 -6.19 10.09
CA ASP A 92 29.91 -7.51 10.66
C ASP A 92 28.47 -7.98 10.36
N GLY A 93 27.61 -7.07 9.90
CA GLY A 93 26.22 -7.33 9.56
C GLY A 93 25.30 -7.57 10.76
N HIS A 94 25.77 -7.40 11.98
CA HIS A 94 25.05 -7.67 13.23
C HIS A 94 25.05 -6.47 14.20
N SER A 95 26.17 -5.80 14.38
CA SER A 95 26.30 -4.67 15.29
C SER A 95 25.62 -3.42 14.72
N ALA A 96 24.77 -2.77 15.53
CA ALA A 96 24.13 -1.52 15.14
C ALA A 96 25.08 -0.34 15.31
N LEU A 97 25.38 0.40 14.25
CA LEU A 97 26.14 1.65 14.29
C LEU A 97 25.32 2.83 14.85
N GLY A 98 24.01 2.70 14.84
CA GLY A 98 23.09 3.71 15.37
C GLY A 98 21.67 3.52 14.87
N ARG A 99 20.75 4.12 15.61
CA ARG A 99 19.30 4.13 15.32
C ARG A 99 18.80 5.57 15.31
N ARG A 100 18.12 5.97 14.25
CA ARG A 100 17.55 7.32 14.15
C ARG A 100 16.16 7.29 13.53
N ARG A 101 15.33 8.25 13.92
CA ARG A 101 14.02 8.46 13.29
C ARG A 101 14.18 9.09 11.91
N SER A 102 13.42 8.59 10.94
CA SER A 102 13.31 9.21 9.62
C SER A 102 12.48 10.50 9.71
N PRO A 103 12.87 11.58 9.03
CA PRO A 103 12.03 12.77 8.94
C PRO A 103 10.78 12.56 8.07
N LYS A 104 10.76 11.53 7.23
CA LYS A 104 9.60 11.20 6.39
C LYS A 104 8.53 10.51 7.21
N ARG A 105 7.32 11.05 7.12
CA ARG A 105 6.11 10.47 7.70
C ARG A 105 5.14 10.11 6.59
N GLY A 106 4.69 8.87 6.59
CA GLY A 106 3.65 8.42 5.67
C GLY A 106 2.27 8.89 6.12
N GLN A 107 1.40 9.09 5.14
CA GLN A 107 -0.03 9.40 5.30
C GLN A 107 -0.83 8.52 4.36
N ILE A 108 -2.13 8.41 4.58
CA ILE A 108 -3.02 7.57 3.76
C ILE A 108 -2.95 7.97 2.28
N GLU A 109 -2.80 9.25 1.98
CA GLU A 109 -2.70 9.79 0.63
C GLU A 109 -1.48 9.25 -0.14
N ASP A 110 -0.43 8.78 0.54
CA ASP A 110 0.72 8.18 -0.12
C ASP A 110 0.35 6.92 -0.91
N LEU A 111 -0.78 6.28 -0.58
CA LEU A 111 -1.36 5.16 -1.31
C LEU A 111 -1.60 5.48 -2.80
N PHE A 112 -2.00 6.71 -3.13
CA PHE A 112 -2.25 7.10 -4.52
C PHE A 112 -1.02 6.96 -5.42
N GLY A 113 0.18 7.01 -4.84
CA GLY A 113 1.42 6.75 -5.55
C GLY A 113 1.51 5.35 -6.16
N GLU A 114 0.88 4.38 -5.56
CA GLU A 114 0.86 2.97 -5.98
C GLU A 114 -0.42 2.60 -6.74
N LEU A 115 -1.58 3.20 -6.36
CA LEU A 115 -2.89 2.93 -6.97
C LEU A 115 -3.00 3.31 -8.44
N VAL A 116 -2.09 4.14 -8.97
CA VAL A 116 -2.02 4.46 -10.40
C VAL A 116 -1.96 3.23 -11.30
N SER A 117 -1.55 2.07 -10.75
CA SER A 117 -1.44 0.81 -11.49
C SER A 117 -2.80 0.17 -11.82
N PHE A 118 -3.83 0.41 -10.98
CA PHE A 118 -5.20 -0.13 -11.15
C PHE A 118 -6.25 0.81 -10.52
N PRO A 119 -6.35 2.06 -10.97
CA PRO A 119 -7.12 3.10 -10.30
C PRO A 119 -8.64 2.83 -10.25
N ARG A 120 -9.15 1.98 -11.15
CA ARG A 120 -10.58 1.65 -11.23
C ARG A 120 -10.99 0.43 -10.41
N LEU A 121 -10.03 -0.31 -9.86
CA LEU A 121 -10.32 -1.59 -9.22
C LEU A 121 -11.22 -1.45 -7.99
N LEU A 122 -11.14 -0.32 -7.26
CA LEU A 122 -12.00 -0.07 -6.11
C LEU A 122 -13.51 0.10 -6.47
N ALA A 123 -13.81 0.32 -7.75
CA ALA A 123 -15.19 0.31 -8.23
C ALA A 123 -15.74 -1.11 -8.45
N HIS A 124 -14.90 -2.14 -8.34
CA HIS A 124 -15.33 -3.54 -8.46
C HIS A 124 -16.04 -3.99 -7.18
N PRO A 125 -17.25 -4.58 -7.26
CA PRO A 125 -18.06 -4.92 -6.08
C PRO A 125 -17.38 -5.93 -5.14
N ASN A 126 -16.52 -6.78 -5.67
CA ASN A 126 -15.79 -7.80 -4.91
C ASN A 126 -14.42 -7.31 -4.41
N PHE A 127 -14.07 -6.03 -4.56
CA PHE A 127 -12.76 -5.53 -4.15
C PHE A 127 -12.86 -4.52 -3.02
N SER A 128 -11.96 -4.67 -2.06
CA SER A 128 -11.76 -3.70 -0.98
C SER A 128 -10.29 -3.47 -0.72
N LEU A 129 -9.97 -2.34 -0.11
CA LEU A 129 -8.62 -1.91 0.20
C LEU A 129 -8.53 -1.54 1.68
N GLU A 130 -7.54 -2.06 2.38
CA GLU A 130 -7.27 -1.68 3.77
C GLU A 130 -5.86 -1.10 3.89
N VAL A 131 -5.75 0.11 4.40
CA VAL A 131 -4.48 0.76 4.71
C VAL A 131 -4.18 0.58 6.18
N LEU A 132 -3.01 0.05 6.48
CA LEU A 132 -2.46 -0.02 7.82
C LEU A 132 -1.41 1.07 8.00
N LEU A 133 -1.65 2.05 8.87
CA LEU A 133 -0.62 2.99 9.28
C LEU A 133 0.26 2.32 10.33
N ILE A 134 1.53 2.12 10.01
CA ILE A 134 2.47 1.35 10.84
C ILE A 134 3.63 2.20 11.33
N GLU A 135 4.26 1.77 12.40
CA GLU A 135 5.62 2.12 12.73
C GLU A 135 6.53 0.96 12.33
N GLU A 136 7.62 1.27 11.65
CA GLU A 136 8.56 0.25 11.17
C GLU A 136 10.01 0.62 11.47
N GLU A 137 10.84 -0.39 11.53
CA GLU A 137 12.28 -0.27 11.56
C GLU A 137 12.88 -0.76 10.24
N GLU A 138 13.64 0.12 9.56
CA GLU A 138 14.36 -0.18 8.32
C GLU A 138 15.83 -0.41 8.64
N ILE A 139 16.26 -1.66 8.54
CA ILE A 139 17.64 -2.08 8.77
C ILE A 139 18.40 -1.94 7.46
N ARG A 140 19.52 -1.24 7.49
CA ARG A 140 20.36 -0.97 6.33
C ARG A 140 21.75 -1.57 6.51
N ARG A 141 22.26 -2.19 5.43
CA ARG A 141 23.64 -2.60 5.28
C ARG A 141 24.36 -1.70 4.28
N TYR A 142 25.65 -1.55 4.46
CA TYR A 142 26.46 -0.85 3.48
C TYR A 142 26.80 -1.81 2.32
N ASP A 143 26.37 -1.41 1.10
CA ASP A 143 26.66 -2.12 -0.16
C ASP A 143 27.11 -1.08 -1.19
N GLY A 144 28.35 -0.60 -1.03
CA GLY A 144 28.91 0.58 -1.71
C GLY A 144 28.62 0.69 -3.21
N ALA A 145 28.51 -0.45 -3.93
CA ALA A 145 28.36 -0.46 -5.38
C ALA A 145 26.88 -0.32 -5.83
N ARG A 146 25.93 -0.92 -5.15
CA ARG A 146 24.51 -1.01 -5.59
C ARG A 146 23.64 0.13 -5.14
N ALA A 147 23.99 0.81 -4.07
CA ALA A 147 23.14 1.80 -3.39
C ALA A 147 23.66 3.25 -3.52
N TRP A 148 24.23 3.65 -4.66
CA TRP A 148 24.83 4.98 -4.88
C TRP A 148 23.89 6.16 -4.54
N ARG A 149 22.56 6.04 -4.83
CA ARG A 149 21.55 7.07 -4.49
C ARG A 149 21.34 7.23 -2.99
N ARG A 150 21.70 6.22 -2.19
CA ARG A 150 21.60 6.20 -0.73
C ARG A 150 22.96 6.23 -0.06
N ARG A 151 23.99 6.76 -0.76
CA ARG A 151 25.39 6.82 -0.29
C ARG A 151 25.92 5.44 0.11
N GLY A 152 25.62 4.40 -0.65
CA GLY A 152 26.07 3.04 -0.42
C GLY A 152 25.24 2.22 0.59
N TRP A 153 24.16 2.78 1.16
CA TRP A 153 23.32 2.06 2.13
C TRP A 153 22.11 1.43 1.44
N ASP A 154 21.98 0.12 1.48
CA ASP A 154 20.80 -0.59 0.98
C ASP A 154 19.90 -1.08 2.12
N THR A 155 18.59 -1.20 1.83
CA THR A 155 17.62 -1.77 2.77
C THR A 155 17.78 -3.28 2.79
N HIS A 156 18.26 -3.80 3.89
CA HIS A 156 18.42 -5.22 4.11
C HIS A 156 17.11 -5.86 4.59
N GLU A 157 16.44 -5.22 5.55
CA GLU A 157 15.27 -5.75 6.23
C GLU A 157 14.35 -4.61 6.67
N ARG A 158 13.05 -4.92 6.76
CA ARG A 158 12.05 -4.05 7.38
C ARG A 158 11.31 -4.85 8.44
N ARG A 159 11.17 -4.30 9.64
CA ARG A 159 10.48 -4.91 10.78
C ARG A 159 9.28 -4.09 11.18
N LEU A 160 8.17 -4.74 11.46
CA LEU A 160 7.00 -4.13 12.07
C LEU A 160 7.32 -3.84 13.54
N LEU A 161 7.08 -2.60 13.99
CA LEU A 161 7.13 -2.24 15.41
C LEU A 161 5.72 -2.25 16.00
N GLN A 162 4.79 -1.54 15.33
CA GLN A 162 3.38 -1.54 15.72
C GLN A 162 2.48 -1.09 14.56
N ILE A 163 1.21 -1.42 14.63
CA ILE A 163 0.14 -0.85 13.82
C ILE A 163 -0.55 0.20 14.66
N VAL A 164 -0.56 1.45 14.18
CA VAL A 164 -1.05 2.61 14.92
C VAL A 164 -2.46 3.03 14.52
N ASP A 165 -2.87 2.70 13.29
CA ASP A 165 -4.20 3.00 12.77
C ASP A 165 -4.50 2.16 11.53
N ARG A 166 -5.79 2.06 11.16
CA ARG A 166 -6.23 1.39 9.94
C ARG A 166 -7.42 2.10 9.32
N LYS A 167 -7.48 2.13 8.00
CA LYS A 167 -8.64 2.64 7.27
C LYS A 167 -9.00 1.66 6.15
N HIS A 168 -10.28 1.30 6.10
CA HIS A 168 -10.84 0.41 5.09
C HIS A 168 -11.62 1.22 4.07
N PHE A 169 -11.51 0.86 2.80
CA PHE A 169 -12.16 1.46 1.66
C PHE A 169 -12.85 0.37 0.86
N CYS A 170 -14.16 0.49 0.69
CA CYS A 170 -14.99 -0.42 -0.11
C CYS A 170 -15.49 0.24 -1.39
N THR A 171 -15.46 1.56 -1.46
CA THR A 171 -16.04 2.34 -2.56
C THR A 171 -15.14 3.46 -3.02
N PRO A 172 -15.25 3.89 -4.30
CA PRO A 172 -14.61 5.10 -4.78
C PRO A 172 -14.92 6.35 -3.94
N ALA A 173 -16.16 6.50 -3.48
CA ALA A 173 -16.60 7.66 -2.71
C ALA A 173 -15.80 7.84 -1.41
N GLU A 174 -15.50 6.75 -0.71
CA GLU A 174 -14.65 6.79 0.49
C GLU A 174 -13.22 7.26 0.19
N MET A 175 -12.72 7.01 -1.03
CA MET A 175 -11.44 7.59 -1.48
C MET A 175 -11.58 9.07 -1.82
N GLY A 176 -12.73 9.49 -2.34
CA GLY A 176 -13.08 10.89 -2.58
C GLY A 176 -13.08 11.73 -1.30
N GLU A 177 -13.44 11.13 -0.15
CA GLU A 177 -13.40 11.79 1.17
C GLU A 177 -11.98 12.17 1.63
N LEU A 178 -10.93 11.59 1.01
CA LEU A 178 -9.54 11.99 1.27
C LEU A 178 -9.18 13.37 0.67
N LEU A 179 -10.04 13.93 -0.19
CA LEU A 179 -9.89 15.32 -0.62
C LEU A 179 -10.16 16.25 0.57
N PRO A 180 -9.22 17.17 0.90
CA PRO A 180 -9.42 18.09 2.01
C PRO A 180 -10.74 18.86 1.89
N PRO A 181 -11.57 18.95 2.95
CA PRO A 181 -12.84 19.70 2.90
C PRO A 181 -12.64 21.16 2.55
N ALA A 182 -11.52 21.75 2.97
CA ALA A 182 -11.18 23.16 2.71
C ALA A 182 -10.65 23.41 1.28
N LEU A 183 -10.47 22.36 0.46
CA LEU A 183 -10.04 22.53 -0.92
C LEU A 183 -11.17 23.15 -1.74
N GLY A 184 -10.95 24.39 -2.20
CA GLY A 184 -11.90 25.13 -3.04
C GLY A 184 -12.16 24.42 -4.36
N ALA A 185 -13.26 24.79 -5.04
CA ALA A 185 -13.58 24.28 -6.36
C ALA A 185 -13.82 25.48 -7.30
N PRO A 186 -13.27 25.44 -8.54
CA PRO A 186 -12.37 24.43 -9.07
C PRO A 186 -10.94 24.55 -8.49
N PHE A 187 -10.17 23.45 -8.48
CA PHE A 187 -8.80 23.39 -7.99
C PHE A 187 -7.83 22.78 -9.00
N THR A 188 -6.55 23.12 -8.87
CA THR A 188 -5.45 22.49 -9.60
C THR A 188 -4.74 21.43 -8.77
N THR A 189 -3.88 20.62 -9.42
CA THR A 189 -3.00 19.70 -8.67
C THR A 189 -1.98 20.41 -7.79
N SER A 190 -1.72 21.70 -8.01
CA SER A 190 -0.87 22.53 -7.12
C SER A 190 -1.62 22.89 -5.84
N ASP A 191 -2.89 23.28 -5.97
CA ASP A 191 -3.76 23.58 -4.82
C ASP A 191 -3.96 22.32 -3.97
N LEU A 192 -4.20 21.18 -4.62
CA LEU A 192 -4.32 19.88 -3.95
C LEU A 192 -3.02 19.53 -3.21
N ALA A 193 -1.85 19.70 -3.84
CA ALA A 193 -0.55 19.44 -3.23
C ALA A 193 -0.32 20.27 -1.98
N ALA A 194 -0.68 21.56 -2.03
CA ALA A 194 -0.60 22.46 -0.87
C ALA A 194 -1.56 22.01 0.23
N ALA A 195 -2.81 21.68 -0.12
CA ALA A 195 -3.84 21.28 0.83
C ALA A 195 -3.51 19.99 1.59
N ILE A 196 -2.91 18.98 0.91
CA ILE A 196 -2.49 17.72 1.54
C ILE A 196 -1.07 17.77 2.11
N ALA A 197 -0.35 18.89 1.98
CA ALA A 197 1.05 19.07 2.37
C ALA A 197 1.97 17.96 1.81
N ARG A 198 1.79 17.62 0.52
CA ARG A 198 2.54 16.57 -0.20
C ARG A 198 3.13 17.08 -1.51
N PRO A 199 4.17 16.38 -2.04
CA PRO A 199 4.75 16.75 -3.33
C PRO A 199 3.71 16.76 -4.45
N ARG A 200 3.83 17.72 -5.39
CA ARG A 200 2.93 17.86 -6.55
C ARG A 200 2.75 16.56 -7.33
N ARG A 201 3.80 15.74 -7.43
CA ARG A 201 3.71 14.43 -8.09
C ARG A 201 2.63 13.55 -7.45
N LEU A 202 2.57 13.50 -6.12
CA LEU A 202 1.54 12.70 -5.43
C LEU A 202 0.14 13.28 -5.66
N ALA A 203 -0.02 14.60 -5.62
CA ALA A 203 -1.29 15.25 -5.94
C ALA A 203 -1.74 14.98 -7.38
N GLN A 204 -0.82 14.90 -8.34
CA GLN A 204 -1.13 14.49 -9.72
C GLN A 204 -1.60 13.04 -9.79
N GLN A 205 -0.94 12.13 -9.06
CA GLN A 205 -1.34 10.72 -8.96
C GLN A 205 -2.70 10.57 -8.29
N MET A 206 -2.94 11.31 -7.21
CA MET A 206 -4.24 11.36 -6.51
C MET A 206 -5.35 11.88 -7.44
N ALA A 207 -5.14 13.01 -8.12
CA ALA A 207 -6.11 13.56 -9.07
C ALA A 207 -6.39 12.58 -10.23
N TYR A 208 -5.35 11.90 -10.73
CA TYR A 208 -5.52 10.86 -11.74
C TYR A 208 -6.41 9.72 -11.22
N CYS A 209 -6.08 9.14 -10.07
CA CYS A 209 -6.85 8.03 -9.50
C CYS A 209 -8.30 8.44 -9.20
N LEU A 210 -8.53 9.57 -8.54
CA LEU A 210 -9.87 10.04 -8.20
C LEU A 210 -10.70 10.34 -9.45
N ARG A 211 -10.09 10.85 -10.53
CA ARG A 211 -10.77 11.03 -11.80
C ARG A 211 -11.16 9.69 -12.43
N GLU A 212 -10.26 8.71 -12.43
CA GLU A 212 -10.55 7.37 -12.94
C GLU A 212 -11.62 6.63 -12.12
N MET A 213 -11.74 6.95 -10.83
CA MET A 213 -12.78 6.49 -9.93
C MET A 213 -14.12 7.24 -10.12
N GLY A 214 -14.10 8.40 -10.80
CA GLY A 214 -15.28 9.24 -11.00
C GLY A 214 -15.59 10.19 -9.86
N GLU A 215 -14.68 10.37 -8.89
CA GLU A 215 -14.85 11.24 -7.72
C GLU A 215 -14.54 12.71 -8.00
N ILE A 216 -13.74 12.98 -9.05
CA ILE A 216 -13.51 14.33 -9.57
C ILE A 216 -13.66 14.34 -11.09
N ALA A 217 -14.03 15.51 -11.62
CA ALA A 217 -14.16 15.76 -13.04
C ALA A 217 -13.28 16.95 -13.47
N VAL A 218 -12.93 16.99 -14.76
CA VAL A 218 -12.25 18.16 -15.34
C VAL A 218 -13.28 19.29 -15.51
N ALA A 219 -13.04 20.41 -14.86
CA ALA A 219 -13.88 21.61 -14.93
C ALA A 219 -13.38 22.62 -15.99
N GLY A 220 -12.13 22.48 -16.46
CA GLY A 220 -11.53 23.40 -17.43
C GLY A 220 -10.02 23.45 -17.35
N LYS A 221 -9.46 24.57 -17.78
CA LYS A 221 -8.00 24.83 -17.72
C LYS A 221 -7.74 26.27 -17.26
N GLN A 222 -6.65 26.44 -16.52
CA GLN A 222 -6.08 27.74 -16.16
C GLN A 222 -4.63 27.77 -16.66
N GLY A 223 -4.43 28.43 -17.80
CA GLY A 223 -3.17 28.33 -18.53
C GLY A 223 -2.84 26.89 -18.91
N ARG A 224 -1.73 26.34 -18.41
CA ARG A 224 -1.34 24.94 -18.63
C ARG A 224 -1.89 23.97 -17.58
N ALA A 225 -2.49 24.46 -16.50
CA ALA A 225 -3.02 23.62 -15.43
C ALA A 225 -4.44 23.16 -15.73
N ILE A 226 -4.73 21.90 -15.43
CA ILE A 226 -6.09 21.35 -15.47
C ILE A 226 -6.79 21.77 -14.17
N LEU A 227 -8.01 22.27 -14.30
CA LEU A 227 -8.92 22.54 -13.20
C LEU A 227 -9.84 21.33 -12.98
N TYR A 228 -9.97 20.94 -11.74
CA TYR A 228 -10.82 19.85 -11.29
C TYR A 228 -11.91 20.36 -10.35
N THR A 229 -13.01 19.65 -10.33
CA THR A 229 -14.09 19.82 -9.35
C THR A 229 -14.49 18.45 -8.80
N ARG A 230 -15.06 18.40 -7.59
CA ARG A 230 -15.68 17.18 -7.10
C ARG A 230 -16.79 16.78 -8.05
N ALA A 231 -16.93 15.48 -8.36
CA ALA A 231 -18.06 15.01 -9.12
C ALA A 231 -19.36 15.28 -8.31
N ALA A 232 -20.41 15.70 -8.99
CA ALA A 232 -21.73 15.76 -8.37
C ALA A 232 -22.09 14.33 -7.92
N GLY A 233 -22.40 14.14 -6.64
CA GLY A 233 -22.66 12.83 -6.06
C GLY A 233 -23.60 12.03 -6.97
N ARG A 234 -23.22 10.79 -7.26
CA ARG A 234 -24.17 9.81 -7.82
C ARG A 234 -25.13 9.47 -6.66
N GLY A 235 -26.33 10.08 -6.71
CA GLY A 235 -27.45 9.72 -5.84
C GLY A 235 -27.88 8.26 -6.03
#